data_a098ea94dcfb368591bac6a7f95b6035
#
_entry.id   a098ea94dcfb368591bac6a7f95b6035
#
_cell.length_a   1.000
_cell.length_b   1.000
_cell.length_c   1.000
_cell.angle_alpha   90.00
_cell.angle_beta   90.00
_cell.angle_gamma   90.00
#
_symmetry.space_group_name_H-M   'P 1'
#
loop_
_entity.id
_entity.type
_entity.pdbx_description
1 polymer ?
#
loop_
_entity_poly.entity_id
_entity_poly.type
_entity_poly.pdbx_seq_one_letter_code
_entity_poly.pdbx_strand_id
1 'polypeptide(L)'
;MITINPRIRTISIILVVAVLSSFCAAKNFLTVNYQLPRESVELKDPRVALRVKDVREDPRIVTPSAQKVLKNFTGHFTLIVAQENKDDRLVGAFSLSSMVREIFKHRLENAGVRIVTEEEIDVPIVEIVLKEFKLDLPNRNWVIQMNYQANLIKQGRVVGGETITGSAERLRVISGKNAEKIIGELVSDVVNRLNLNDFLKLDQI
;
A
#
# COMPACT_ATOMS: atom_id res chain seq x y z
N MET A 1 -2.04 29.21 -57.33
CA MET A 1 -2.28 29.66 -55.95
C MET A 1 -3.56 28.99 -55.45
N ILE A 2 -3.46 27.94 -54.65
CA ILE A 2 -4.63 27.11 -54.23
C ILE A 2 -5.19 27.74 -52.94
N THR A 3 -6.31 28.41 -53.05
CA THR A 3 -7.05 28.99 -51.91
C THR A 3 -7.83 27.89 -51.20
N ILE A 4 -7.30 27.41 -50.07
CA ILE A 4 -7.97 26.40 -49.24
C ILE A 4 -9.13 27.10 -48.50
N ASN A 5 -10.34 26.58 -48.67
CA ASN A 5 -11.58 27.10 -48.10
C ASN A 5 -11.49 27.13 -46.55
N PRO A 6 -11.72 28.29 -45.90
CA PRO A 6 -11.55 28.47 -44.45
C PRO A 6 -12.41 27.47 -43.61
N ARG A 7 -13.55 27.02 -44.10
CA ARG A 7 -14.40 26.03 -43.46
C ARG A 7 -13.74 24.65 -43.34
N ILE A 8 -12.92 24.24 -44.34
CA ILE A 8 -12.20 22.97 -44.31
C ILE A 8 -11.08 23.01 -43.26
N ARG A 9 -10.42 24.16 -43.09
CA ARG A 9 -9.38 24.37 -42.08
C ARG A 9 -9.91 24.27 -40.66
N THR A 10 -11.09 24.81 -40.39
CA THR A 10 -11.72 24.76 -39.05
C THR A 10 -12.16 23.36 -38.71
N ILE A 11 -12.72 22.58 -39.64
CA ILE A 11 -13.13 21.18 -39.41
C ILE A 11 -11.89 20.29 -39.15
N SER A 12 -10.77 20.48 -39.85
CA SER A 12 -9.54 19.72 -39.64
C SER A 12 -8.96 19.96 -38.24
N ILE A 13 -8.97 21.21 -37.76
CA ILE A 13 -8.45 21.55 -36.42
C ILE A 13 -9.32 20.92 -35.33
N ILE A 14 -10.64 20.94 -35.45
CA ILE A 14 -11.56 20.34 -34.50
C ILE A 14 -11.36 18.80 -34.43
N LEU A 15 -11.16 18.16 -35.58
CA LEU A 15 -10.92 16.71 -35.64
C LEU A 15 -9.60 16.31 -34.96
N VAL A 16 -8.54 17.08 -35.13
CA VAL A 16 -7.22 16.85 -34.50
C VAL A 16 -7.29 17.03 -32.98
N VAL A 17 -8.01 18.04 -32.49
CA VAL A 17 -8.21 18.27 -31.06
C VAL A 17 -9.04 17.14 -30.43
N ALA A 18 -10.06 16.65 -31.10
CA ALA A 18 -10.88 15.52 -30.63
C ALA A 18 -10.12 14.20 -30.54
N VAL A 19 -9.15 13.96 -31.43
CA VAL A 19 -8.31 12.75 -31.41
C VAL A 19 -7.27 12.82 -30.28
N LEU A 20 -6.75 14.00 -29.95
CA LEU A 20 -5.77 14.17 -28.85
C LEU A 20 -6.38 14.03 -27.46
N SER A 21 -7.67 14.28 -27.29
CA SER A 21 -8.36 14.11 -26.01
C SER A 21 -8.72 12.64 -25.67
N SER A 22 -8.61 11.73 -26.61
CA SER A 22 -9.02 10.31 -26.42
C SER A 22 -7.96 9.42 -25.78
N PHE A 23 -6.75 9.93 -25.51
CA PHE A 23 -5.62 9.12 -25.00
C PHE A 23 -5.37 9.21 -23.49
N CYS A 24 -6.21 9.88 -22.74
CA CYS A 24 -6.11 9.83 -21.27
C CYS A 24 -6.86 8.59 -20.74
N ALA A 25 -6.31 7.38 -20.96
CA ALA A 25 -6.75 6.21 -20.23
C ALA A 25 -6.45 6.43 -18.74
N ALA A 26 -7.48 6.75 -17.96
CA ALA A 26 -7.35 6.90 -16.51
C ALA A 26 -6.76 5.61 -15.94
N LYS A 27 -5.54 5.67 -15.40
CA LYS A 27 -4.94 4.58 -14.65
C LYS A 27 -5.75 4.43 -13.37
N ASN A 28 -6.44 3.31 -13.22
CA ASN A 28 -7.19 3.04 -12.00
C ASN A 28 -6.25 2.47 -10.95
N PHE A 29 -5.91 3.29 -9.96
CA PHE A 29 -5.28 2.86 -8.72
C PHE A 29 -6.36 2.41 -7.74
N LEU A 30 -6.07 1.41 -6.92
CA LEU A 30 -6.93 1.08 -5.79
C LEU A 30 -6.54 1.93 -4.59
N THR A 31 -7.52 2.55 -3.96
CA THR A 31 -7.29 3.37 -2.77
C THR A 31 -7.21 2.48 -1.54
N VAL A 32 -6.13 2.62 -0.78
CA VAL A 32 -5.94 1.97 0.52
C VAL A 32 -6.00 3.04 1.60
N ASN A 33 -7.05 2.98 2.42
CA ASN A 33 -7.18 3.83 3.59
C ASN A 33 -6.62 3.06 4.80
N TYR A 34 -5.42 3.43 5.22
CA TYR A 34 -4.74 2.83 6.37
C TYR A 34 -5.07 3.62 7.63
N GLN A 35 -5.69 2.95 8.60
CA GLN A 35 -6.03 3.54 9.89
C GLN A 35 -4.88 3.35 10.88
N LEU A 36 -4.23 4.44 11.27
CA LEU A 36 -3.25 4.43 12.35
C LEU A 36 -3.93 4.09 13.70
N PRO A 37 -3.32 3.22 14.51
CA PRO A 37 -3.84 2.95 15.85
C PRO A 37 -3.63 4.14 16.78
N ARG A 38 -4.42 4.19 17.83
CA ARG A 38 -4.11 5.07 18.96
C ARG A 38 -2.85 4.54 19.63
N GLU A 39 -1.81 5.36 19.71
CA GLU A 39 -0.62 4.97 20.46
C GLU A 39 -0.88 5.07 21.96
N SER A 40 -0.58 4.00 22.66
CA SER A 40 -0.73 3.92 24.12
C SER A 40 0.61 4.10 24.86
N VAL A 41 1.73 4.05 24.16
CA VAL A 41 3.07 4.11 24.79
C VAL A 41 4.03 4.86 23.84
N GLU A 42 4.64 5.93 24.35
CA GLU A 42 5.77 6.56 23.68
C GLU A 42 7.03 5.74 23.91
N LEU A 43 7.60 5.25 22.83
CA LEU A 43 8.96 4.73 22.85
C LEU A 43 9.92 5.93 23.00
N LYS A 44 10.89 5.84 23.90
CA LYS A 44 11.87 6.94 24.13
C LYS A 44 12.86 7.03 22.96
N ASP A 45 12.43 7.66 21.85
CA ASP A 45 13.24 8.01 20.67
C ASP A 45 14.11 6.85 20.11
N PRO A 46 13.55 5.63 19.94
CA PRO A 46 14.31 4.57 19.31
C PRO A 46 14.53 4.91 17.85
N ARG A 47 15.75 4.68 17.37
CA ARG A 47 16.14 4.84 15.97
C ARG A 47 16.18 3.47 15.30
N VAL A 48 15.57 3.35 14.14
CA VAL A 48 15.60 2.12 13.34
C VAL A 48 15.75 2.44 11.85
N ALA A 49 16.39 1.56 11.12
CA ALA A 49 16.24 1.54 9.66
C ALA A 49 15.04 0.65 9.28
N LEU A 50 14.32 1.00 8.23
CA LEU A 50 13.17 0.23 7.74
C LEU A 50 13.48 -0.37 6.37
N ARG A 51 13.39 -1.69 6.28
CA ARG A 51 13.56 -2.46 5.05
C ARG A 51 12.30 -3.25 4.73
N VAL A 52 11.89 -3.27 3.45
CA VAL A 52 10.80 -4.13 2.99
C VAL A 52 11.32 -5.03 1.88
N LYS A 53 11.07 -6.33 2.02
CA LYS A 53 11.37 -7.36 1.02
C LYS A 53 10.07 -8.00 0.54
N ASP A 54 9.86 -8.05 -0.76
CA ASP A 54 8.76 -8.79 -1.37
C ASP A 54 9.28 -10.16 -1.84
N VAL A 55 8.88 -11.21 -1.15
CA VAL A 55 9.28 -12.60 -1.41
C VAL A 55 8.08 -13.47 -1.79
N ARG A 56 6.98 -12.86 -2.24
CA ARG A 56 5.79 -13.60 -2.64
C ARG A 56 6.12 -14.54 -3.79
N GLU A 57 5.68 -15.78 -3.70
CA GLU A 57 5.82 -16.77 -4.78
C GLU A 57 5.03 -16.36 -6.03
N ASP A 58 3.81 -15.85 -5.84
CA ASP A 58 2.99 -15.28 -6.91
C ASP A 58 3.06 -13.73 -6.86
N PRO A 59 3.73 -13.06 -7.79
CA PRO A 59 3.82 -11.60 -7.80
C PRO A 59 2.50 -10.90 -8.15
N ARG A 60 1.51 -11.65 -8.66
CA ARG A 60 0.20 -11.08 -9.00
C ARG A 60 -0.54 -10.66 -7.74
N ILE A 61 -1.01 -9.42 -7.74
CA ILE A 61 -1.80 -8.86 -6.63
C ILE A 61 -3.26 -9.32 -6.73
N VAL A 62 -3.78 -9.44 -7.94
CA VAL A 62 -5.17 -9.82 -8.21
C VAL A 62 -5.25 -11.12 -9.00
N THR A 63 -6.21 -11.96 -8.64
CA THR A 63 -6.49 -13.18 -9.39
C THR A 63 -7.18 -12.88 -10.74
N PRO A 64 -7.22 -13.85 -11.68
CA PRO A 64 -7.95 -13.65 -12.93
C PRO A 64 -9.44 -13.33 -12.75
N SER A 65 -10.09 -13.82 -11.68
CA SER A 65 -11.48 -13.51 -11.35
C SER A 65 -11.64 -12.05 -10.93
N ALA A 66 -10.78 -11.55 -10.06
CA ALA A 66 -10.74 -10.16 -9.62
C ALA A 66 -10.36 -9.21 -10.77
N GLN A 67 -9.41 -9.60 -11.61
CA GLN A 67 -8.95 -8.81 -12.77
C GLN A 67 -10.07 -8.52 -13.79
N LYS A 68 -11.02 -9.44 -13.97
CA LYS A 68 -12.18 -9.22 -14.86
C LYS A 68 -13.01 -8.01 -14.42
N VAL A 69 -13.01 -7.69 -13.14
CA VAL A 69 -13.74 -6.53 -12.56
C VAL A 69 -12.86 -5.30 -12.48
N LEU A 70 -11.59 -5.50 -12.10
CA LEU A 70 -10.59 -4.45 -11.97
C LEU A 70 -9.76 -4.30 -13.26
N LYS A 71 -10.45 -4.19 -14.41
CA LYS A 71 -9.84 -4.27 -15.75
C LYS A 71 -8.65 -3.34 -15.97
N ASN A 72 -8.66 -2.16 -15.35
CA ASN A 72 -7.65 -1.12 -15.54
C ASN A 72 -6.68 -1.01 -14.34
N PHE A 73 -6.73 -1.93 -13.40
CA PHE A 73 -5.81 -1.93 -12.28
C PHE A 73 -4.40 -2.27 -12.74
N THR A 74 -3.45 -1.41 -12.44
CA THR A 74 -2.06 -1.49 -12.91
C THR A 74 -1.08 -2.00 -11.85
N GLY A 75 -1.58 -2.49 -10.71
CA GLY A 75 -0.74 -2.93 -9.60
C GLY A 75 -0.29 -1.79 -8.67
N HIS A 76 -0.83 -0.58 -8.85
CA HIS A 76 -0.52 0.58 -8.03
C HIS A 76 -1.69 0.94 -7.10
N PHE A 77 -1.35 1.49 -5.95
CA PHE A 77 -2.28 1.88 -4.92
C PHE A 77 -2.13 3.36 -4.59
N THR A 78 -3.25 4.02 -4.33
CA THR A 78 -3.26 5.34 -3.69
C THR A 78 -3.37 5.13 -2.19
N LEU A 79 -2.38 5.61 -1.43
CA LEU A 79 -2.36 5.48 0.02
C LEU A 79 -2.93 6.74 0.68
N ILE A 80 -3.92 6.54 1.53
CA ILE A 80 -4.45 7.53 2.46
C ILE A 80 -4.16 7.02 3.86
N VAL A 81 -3.58 7.87 4.69
CA VAL A 81 -3.35 7.58 6.12
C VAL A 81 -4.35 8.36 6.93
N ALA A 82 -5.20 7.65 7.65
CA ALA A 82 -6.19 8.19 8.56
C ALA A 82 -5.72 8.06 10.01
N GLN A 83 -5.96 9.07 10.82
CA GLN A 83 -5.68 9.08 12.25
C GLN A 83 -6.89 9.65 12.97
N GLU A 84 -7.26 9.07 14.10
CA GLU A 84 -8.38 9.55 14.88
C GLU A 84 -8.21 11.04 15.27
N ASN A 85 -9.28 11.82 15.10
CA ASN A 85 -9.33 13.26 15.35
C ASN A 85 -8.38 14.11 14.50
N LYS A 86 -7.90 13.58 13.37
CA LYS A 86 -7.14 14.35 12.36
C LYS A 86 -7.74 14.13 10.97
N ASP A 87 -7.49 15.07 10.08
CA ASP A 87 -7.89 14.92 8.68
C ASP A 87 -7.13 13.77 8.00
N ASP A 88 -7.82 13.05 7.13
CA ASP A 88 -7.24 12.01 6.30
C ASP A 88 -6.15 12.60 5.39
N ARG A 89 -4.97 12.01 5.41
CA ARG A 89 -3.82 12.49 4.65
C ARG A 89 -3.56 11.62 3.43
N LEU A 90 -3.70 12.20 2.23
CA LEU A 90 -3.22 11.58 1.00
C LEU A 90 -1.68 11.58 1.00
N VAL A 91 -1.08 10.39 0.94
CA VAL A 91 0.39 10.22 0.94
C VAL A 91 0.93 10.16 -0.49
N GLY A 92 0.28 9.42 -1.37
CA GLY A 92 0.70 9.30 -2.76
C GLY A 92 0.25 8.01 -3.42
N ALA A 93 0.84 7.72 -4.59
CA ALA A 93 0.60 6.50 -5.36
C ALA A 93 1.87 5.62 -5.37
N PHE A 94 1.71 4.33 -5.09
CA PHE A 94 2.81 3.42 -4.80
C PHE A 94 2.61 2.04 -5.46
N SER A 95 3.69 1.36 -5.78
CA SER A 95 3.70 -0.10 -5.95
C SER A 95 3.40 -0.78 -4.61
N LEU A 96 3.08 -2.07 -4.62
CA LEU A 96 2.75 -2.79 -3.39
C LEU A 96 3.86 -2.70 -2.33
N SER A 97 5.10 -3.01 -2.69
CA SER A 97 6.23 -2.98 -1.74
C SER A 97 6.50 -1.58 -1.18
N SER A 98 6.39 -0.56 -2.04
CA SER A 98 6.54 0.84 -1.62
C SER A 98 5.39 1.28 -0.71
N MET A 99 4.15 0.85 -1.01
CA MET A 99 2.99 1.11 -0.16
C MET A 99 3.16 0.47 1.23
N VAL A 100 3.58 -0.79 1.29
CA VAL A 100 3.86 -1.48 2.56
C VAL A 100 4.94 -0.73 3.35
N ARG A 101 6.02 -0.28 2.68
CA ARG A 101 7.05 0.53 3.32
C ARG A 101 6.51 1.83 3.92
N GLU A 102 5.71 2.58 3.17
CA GLU A 102 5.11 3.83 3.66
C GLU A 102 4.15 3.58 4.83
N ILE A 103 3.35 2.52 4.78
CA ILE A 103 2.45 2.14 5.87
C ILE A 103 3.25 1.86 7.16
N PHE A 104 4.30 1.02 7.10
CA PHE A 104 5.12 0.73 8.26
C PHE A 104 5.93 1.93 8.74
N LYS A 105 6.37 2.80 7.82
CA LYS A 105 7.00 4.07 8.18
C LYS A 105 6.05 4.92 9.05
N HIS A 106 4.83 5.17 8.58
CA HIS A 106 3.83 5.93 9.35
C HIS A 106 3.47 5.25 10.67
N ARG A 107 3.41 3.91 10.69
CA ARG A 107 3.14 3.14 11.90
C ARG A 107 4.25 3.30 12.96
N LEU A 108 5.51 3.23 12.54
CA LEU A 108 6.67 3.42 13.40
C LEU A 108 6.79 4.87 13.89
N GLU A 109 6.66 5.84 12.98
CA GLU A 109 6.68 7.27 13.32
C GLU A 109 5.55 7.64 14.29
N ASN A 110 4.36 7.07 14.13
CA ASN A 110 3.24 7.27 15.07
C ASN A 110 3.52 6.71 16.46
N ALA A 111 4.35 5.67 16.58
CA ALA A 111 4.83 5.10 17.84
C ALA A 111 6.04 5.84 18.44
N GLY A 112 6.45 6.98 17.86
CA GLY A 112 7.60 7.77 18.32
C GLY A 112 8.95 7.24 17.87
N VAL A 113 9.00 6.29 16.91
CA VAL A 113 10.24 5.73 16.35
C VAL A 113 10.78 6.65 15.26
N ARG A 114 12.06 7.00 15.33
CA ARG A 114 12.74 7.75 14.28
C ARG A 114 13.30 6.80 13.22
N ILE A 115 12.89 6.97 11.98
CA ILE A 115 13.41 6.19 10.85
C ILE A 115 14.65 6.89 10.29
N VAL A 116 15.73 6.12 10.18
CA VAL A 116 17.03 6.55 9.67
C VAL A 116 17.44 5.70 8.47
N THR A 117 18.54 6.05 7.83
CA THR A 117 19.10 5.26 6.71
C THR A 117 19.78 4.00 7.21
N GLU A 118 19.84 2.95 6.39
CA GLU A 118 20.52 1.69 6.72
C GLU A 118 22.05 1.84 6.82
N GLU A 119 22.58 2.97 6.37
CA GLU A 119 24.02 3.27 6.38
C GLU A 119 24.51 3.77 7.75
N GLU A 120 23.60 4.13 8.66
CA GLU A 120 23.99 4.51 10.02
C GLU A 120 24.52 3.29 10.79
N ILE A 121 25.67 3.49 11.44
CA ILE A 121 26.35 2.44 12.21
C ILE A 121 25.53 2.11 13.47
N ASP A 122 25.42 0.82 13.78
CA ASP A 122 24.78 0.26 14.98
C ASP A 122 23.26 0.56 15.13
N VAL A 123 22.58 0.90 14.05
CA VAL A 123 21.13 1.07 14.07
C VAL A 123 20.43 -0.27 13.78
N PRO A 124 19.46 -0.68 14.62
CA PRO A 124 18.63 -1.85 14.34
C PRO A 124 17.84 -1.69 13.06
N ILE A 125 17.67 -2.78 12.32
CA ILE A 125 16.84 -2.80 11.10
C ILE A 125 15.53 -3.52 11.42
N VAL A 126 14.42 -2.83 11.20
CA VAL A 126 13.10 -3.45 11.11
C VAL A 126 12.91 -3.91 9.67
N GLU A 127 12.97 -5.21 9.45
CA GLU A 127 12.78 -5.82 8.13
C GLU A 127 11.39 -6.43 8.03
N ILE A 128 10.60 -5.96 7.07
CA ILE A 128 9.28 -6.51 6.75
C ILE A 128 9.41 -7.38 5.51
N VAL A 129 9.19 -8.68 5.66
CA VAL A 129 9.25 -9.67 4.59
C VAL A 129 7.81 -9.99 4.18
N LEU A 130 7.34 -9.43 3.07
CA LEU A 130 6.01 -9.69 2.53
C LEU A 130 5.99 -11.05 1.84
N LYS A 131 5.22 -12.01 2.40
CA LYS A 131 5.10 -13.39 1.92
C LYS A 131 3.86 -13.62 1.07
N GLU A 132 2.78 -12.86 1.34
CA GLU A 132 1.53 -12.95 0.59
C GLU A 132 0.80 -11.61 0.60
N PHE A 133 0.24 -11.25 -0.54
CA PHE A 133 -0.76 -10.19 -0.68
C PHE A 133 -1.56 -10.50 -1.93
N LYS A 134 -2.81 -10.93 -1.74
CA LYS A 134 -3.64 -11.43 -2.84
C LYS A 134 -5.09 -11.02 -2.67
N LEU A 135 -5.64 -10.41 -3.71
CA LEU A 135 -7.05 -10.05 -3.84
C LEU A 135 -7.73 -10.97 -4.83
N ASP A 136 -8.77 -11.65 -4.40
CA ASP A 136 -9.58 -12.56 -5.21
C ASP A 136 -11.06 -12.17 -5.21
N LEU A 137 -11.81 -12.76 -6.15
CA LEU A 137 -13.27 -12.58 -6.26
C LEU A 137 -13.96 -13.93 -6.55
N PRO A 138 -13.89 -14.92 -5.64
CA PRO A 138 -14.66 -16.15 -5.77
C PRO A 138 -16.13 -15.90 -5.47
N ASN A 139 -17.02 -16.49 -6.25
CA ASN A 139 -18.46 -16.53 -5.96
C ASN A 139 -19.09 -15.16 -5.57
N ARG A 140 -18.63 -14.06 -6.20
CA ARG A 140 -19.07 -12.68 -5.94
C ARG A 140 -18.63 -12.10 -4.59
N ASN A 141 -17.72 -12.74 -3.85
CA ASN A 141 -17.14 -12.23 -2.62
C ASN A 141 -15.72 -11.73 -2.89
N TRP A 142 -15.41 -10.51 -2.48
CA TRP A 142 -14.05 -10.04 -2.38
C TRP A 142 -13.37 -10.77 -1.24
N VAL A 143 -12.25 -11.42 -1.52
CA VAL A 143 -11.38 -12.08 -0.54
C VAL A 143 -10.01 -11.46 -0.67
N ILE A 144 -9.45 -11.01 0.45
CA ILE A 144 -8.07 -10.55 0.51
C ILE A 144 -7.29 -11.32 1.57
N GLN A 145 -6.04 -11.63 1.24
CA GLN A 145 -5.09 -12.30 2.13
C GLN A 145 -3.81 -11.48 2.18
N MET A 146 -3.24 -11.36 3.37
CA MET A 146 -1.93 -10.74 3.61
C MET A 146 -1.17 -11.54 4.64
N ASN A 147 0.10 -11.83 4.34
CA ASN A 147 1.05 -12.48 5.25
C ASN A 147 2.39 -11.76 5.15
N TYR A 148 2.92 -11.36 6.29
CA TYR A 148 4.28 -10.85 6.40
C TYR A 148 4.97 -11.36 7.66
N GLN A 149 6.29 -11.31 7.61
CA GLN A 149 7.16 -11.51 8.76
C GLN A 149 7.88 -10.20 9.06
N ALA A 150 7.80 -9.76 10.32
CA ALA A 150 8.62 -8.68 10.83
C ALA A 150 9.85 -9.29 11.52
N ASN A 151 11.04 -8.83 11.17
CA ASN A 151 12.31 -9.23 11.80
C ASN A 151 13.00 -7.99 12.38
N LEU A 152 13.50 -8.10 13.59
CA LEU A 152 14.43 -7.13 14.17
C LEU A 152 15.85 -7.64 13.98
N ILE A 153 16.66 -6.89 13.24
CA ILE A 153 18.03 -7.27 12.88
C ILE A 153 18.99 -6.31 13.56
N LYS A 154 19.96 -6.85 14.33
CA LYS A 154 21.04 -6.12 14.96
C LYS A 154 22.38 -6.73 14.55
N GLN A 155 23.33 -5.91 14.19
CA GLN A 155 24.67 -6.36 13.79
C GLN A 155 24.61 -7.54 12.80
N GLY A 156 23.68 -7.48 11.84
CA GLY A 156 23.49 -8.50 10.84
C GLY A 156 22.80 -9.80 11.30
N ARG A 157 22.36 -9.89 12.56
CA ARG A 157 21.66 -11.07 13.11
C ARG A 157 20.21 -10.76 13.44
N VAL A 158 19.32 -11.69 13.15
CA VAL A 158 17.91 -11.60 13.57
C VAL A 158 17.84 -11.86 15.07
N VAL A 159 17.44 -10.88 15.86
CA VAL A 159 17.31 -10.96 17.32
C VAL A 159 15.87 -11.15 17.77
N GLY A 160 14.89 -10.90 16.88
CA GLY A 160 13.50 -11.13 17.13
C GLY A 160 12.72 -11.21 15.82
N GLY A 161 11.60 -11.91 15.83
CA GLY A 161 10.76 -12.03 14.66
C GLY A 161 9.33 -12.45 14.98
N GLU A 162 8.37 -11.94 14.22
CA GLU A 162 6.95 -12.26 14.33
C GLU A 162 6.36 -12.45 12.94
N THR A 163 5.52 -13.49 12.75
CA THR A 163 4.78 -13.70 11.51
C THR A 163 3.32 -13.37 11.75
N ILE A 164 2.77 -12.47 10.93
CA ILE A 164 1.39 -12.00 11.04
C ILE A 164 0.67 -12.32 9.74
N THR A 165 -0.47 -13.01 9.88
CA THR A 165 -1.33 -13.40 8.76
C THR A 165 -2.73 -12.88 9.01
N GLY A 166 -3.37 -12.41 7.96
CA GLY A 166 -4.77 -12.01 7.99
C GLY A 166 -5.48 -12.29 6.68
N SER A 167 -6.79 -12.45 6.80
CA SER A 167 -7.68 -12.55 5.65
C SER A 167 -9.00 -11.84 5.97
N ALA A 168 -9.64 -11.33 4.95
CA ALA A 168 -10.97 -10.73 5.07
C ALA A 168 -11.81 -11.08 3.85
N GLU A 169 -13.12 -11.20 4.06
CA GLU A 169 -14.08 -11.48 3.01
C GLU A 169 -15.25 -10.49 3.06
N ARG A 170 -15.71 -10.06 1.89
CA ARG A 170 -16.84 -9.12 1.78
C ARG A 170 -17.63 -9.36 0.50
N LEU A 171 -18.96 -9.44 0.62
CA LEU A 171 -19.84 -9.53 -0.53
C LEU A 171 -19.63 -8.31 -1.46
N ARG A 172 -19.48 -8.59 -2.76
CA ARG A 172 -19.42 -7.55 -3.79
C ARG A 172 -20.79 -6.92 -3.98
N VAL A 173 -20.92 -5.66 -3.64
CA VAL A 173 -22.06 -4.82 -4.00
C VAL A 173 -21.73 -4.07 -5.29
N ILE A 174 -22.74 -3.68 -6.08
CA ILE A 174 -22.60 -3.11 -7.43
C ILE A 174 -21.75 -1.82 -7.47
N SER A 175 -21.67 -1.05 -6.38
CA SER A 175 -20.76 0.09 -6.26
C SER A 175 -19.32 -0.37 -6.05
N GLY A 176 -18.45 -0.22 -7.04
CA GLY A 176 -17.08 -0.79 -7.11
C GLY A 176 -16.09 -0.52 -5.97
N LYS A 177 -16.46 0.25 -4.93
CA LYS A 177 -15.59 0.63 -3.81
C LYS A 177 -15.33 -0.45 -2.75
N ASN A 178 -15.95 -1.64 -2.87
CA ASN A 178 -15.83 -2.67 -1.83
C ASN A 178 -14.45 -3.34 -1.80
N ALA A 179 -13.75 -3.42 -2.94
CA ALA A 179 -12.36 -3.92 -2.98
C ALA A 179 -11.41 -3.02 -2.20
N GLU A 180 -11.50 -1.71 -2.39
CA GLU A 180 -10.67 -0.72 -1.68
C GLU A 180 -10.92 -0.75 -0.18
N LYS A 181 -12.19 -0.81 0.22
CA LYS A 181 -12.57 -0.85 1.63
C LYS A 181 -12.02 -2.08 2.35
N ILE A 182 -12.18 -3.27 1.75
CA ILE A 182 -11.69 -4.52 2.38
C ILE A 182 -10.16 -4.56 2.43
N ILE A 183 -9.46 -4.00 1.42
CA ILE A 183 -8.00 -3.89 1.44
C ILE A 183 -7.57 -2.98 2.60
N GLY A 184 -8.15 -1.79 2.72
CA GLY A 184 -7.81 -0.84 3.78
C GLY A 184 -8.05 -1.40 5.18
N GLU A 185 -9.18 -2.08 5.40
CA GLU A 185 -9.52 -2.73 6.66
C GLU A 185 -8.54 -3.84 7.01
N LEU A 186 -8.24 -4.75 6.07
CA LEU A 186 -7.30 -5.84 6.32
C LEU A 186 -5.89 -5.32 6.58
N VAL A 187 -5.40 -4.41 5.74
CA VAL A 187 -4.05 -3.83 5.91
C VAL A 187 -3.93 -3.15 7.26
N SER A 188 -4.94 -2.39 7.68
CA SER A 188 -4.95 -1.74 8.99
C SER A 188 -4.94 -2.76 10.12
N ASP A 189 -5.79 -3.78 10.06
CA ASP A 189 -5.85 -4.83 11.06
C ASP A 189 -4.50 -5.58 11.16
N VAL A 190 -3.99 -6.08 10.06
CA VAL A 190 -2.79 -6.92 10.02
C VAL A 190 -1.54 -6.15 10.42
N VAL A 191 -1.37 -4.92 9.96
CA VAL A 191 -0.20 -4.10 10.33
C VAL A 191 -0.26 -3.67 11.80
N ASN A 192 -1.45 -3.36 12.30
CA ASN A 192 -1.61 -2.90 13.68
C ASN A 192 -1.54 -4.03 14.73
N ARG A 193 -1.60 -5.30 14.32
CA ARG A 193 -1.37 -6.45 15.23
C ARG A 193 0.08 -6.54 15.70
N LEU A 194 1.06 -6.04 14.94
CA LEU A 194 2.45 -6.02 15.40
C LEU A 194 2.57 -5.15 16.65
N ASN A 195 2.88 -5.76 17.79
CA ASN A 195 3.11 -5.02 19.04
C ASN A 195 4.52 -4.40 19.00
N LEU A 196 4.61 -3.16 18.58
CA LEU A 196 5.89 -2.46 18.43
C LEU A 196 6.66 -2.33 19.74
N ASN A 197 5.96 -2.21 20.88
CA ASN A 197 6.61 -2.10 22.19
C ASN A 197 7.37 -3.38 22.54
N ASP A 198 6.72 -4.54 22.40
CA ASP A 198 7.36 -5.82 22.71
C ASP A 198 8.39 -6.15 21.63
N PHE A 199 8.06 -5.90 20.37
CA PHE A 199 8.94 -6.17 19.23
C PHE A 199 10.27 -5.39 19.31
N LEU A 200 10.23 -4.10 19.70
CA LEU A 200 11.43 -3.27 19.79
C LEU A 200 12.16 -3.40 21.14
N LYS A 201 11.47 -3.88 22.21
CA LYS A 201 12.10 -4.15 23.51
C LYS A 201 12.88 -5.45 23.56
N LEU A 202 12.72 -6.36 22.61
CA LEU A 202 13.57 -7.55 22.46
C LEU A 202 15.08 -7.20 22.42
N ASP A 203 15.36 -5.91 22.52
CA ASP A 203 16.63 -5.24 22.50
C ASP A 203 17.28 -5.05 23.87
N GLN A 204 16.58 -5.29 24.96
CA GLN A 204 17.04 -4.97 26.34
C GLN A 204 17.37 -6.20 27.19
N ILE A 205 17.41 -7.40 26.56
CA ILE A 205 17.77 -8.66 27.24
C ILE A 205 19.18 -9.10 26.89
#